data_b8472ecb96632c4d8a83ccf2497ebc73
#
_entry.id   b8472ecb96632c4d8a83ccf2497ebc73
#
_cell.length_a   1.000
_cell.length_b   1.000
_cell.length_c   1.000
_cell.angle_alpha   90.00
_cell.angle_beta   90.00
_cell.angle_gamma   90.00
#
_symmetry.space_group_name_H-M   'P 1'
#
loop_
_entity.id
_entity.type
_entity.pdbx_description
1 polymer ?
#
loop_
_entity_poly.entity_id
_entity_poly.type
_entity_poly.pdbx_seq_one_letter_code
_entity_poly.pdbx_strand_id
1 'polypeptide(L)' 'RIYVDVEIAVDGNLLLKDAHQIAENVHDKLEQSFREIKHCMVHVNPFTPQPVPEPCM' A
#
# COMPACT_ATOMS: atom_id res chain seq x y z
N ARG A 1 12.77 -11.29 16.15
CA ARG A 1 11.78 -10.24 15.94
C ARG A 1 12.02 -9.57 14.63
N ILE A 2 10.96 -9.43 13.87
CA ILE A 2 11.06 -8.87 12.55
C ILE A 2 10.15 -7.67 12.45
N TYR A 3 10.68 -6.56 11.99
CA TYR A 3 9.92 -5.36 11.69
C TYR A 3 9.84 -5.24 10.19
N VAL A 4 8.64 -5.00 9.68
CA VAL A 4 8.43 -4.96 8.25
C VAL A 4 7.77 -3.64 7.88
N ASP A 5 8.34 -2.98 6.89
CA ASP A 5 7.74 -1.81 6.26
C ASP A 5 7.38 -2.18 4.84
N VAL A 6 6.13 -1.94 4.50
CA VAL A 6 5.63 -2.24 3.17
C VAL A 6 5.03 -0.98 2.58
N GLU A 7 5.33 -0.72 1.33
CA GLU A 7 4.72 0.39 0.62
C GLU A 7 3.81 -0.16 -0.44
N ILE A 8 2.59 0.37 -0.49
CA ILE A 8 1.65 0.00 -1.54
C ILE A 8 1.24 1.25 -2.29
N ALA A 9 0.99 1.08 -3.57
CA ALA A 9 0.52 2.17 -4.41
C ALA A 9 -0.95 1.91 -4.74
N VAL A 10 -1.77 2.92 -4.51
CA VAL A 10 -3.20 2.81 -4.80
C VAL A 10 -3.60 3.97 -5.69
N ASP A 11 -4.69 3.75 -6.42
CA ASP A 11 -5.22 4.80 -7.28
C ASP A 11 -5.54 6.02 -6.43
N GLY A 12 -4.94 7.15 -6.81
CA GLY A 12 -5.13 8.38 -6.06
C GLY A 12 -6.55 8.90 -6.08
N ASN A 13 -7.39 8.36 -6.96
CA ASN A 13 -8.79 8.75 -7.02
C ASN A 13 -9.70 7.94 -6.11
N LEU A 14 -9.16 6.94 -5.42
CA LEU A 14 -9.95 6.19 -4.46
C LEU A 14 -10.34 7.06 -3.29
N LEU A 15 -11.50 6.75 -2.73
CA LEU A 15 -11.88 7.37 -1.48
C LEU A 15 -10.92 6.94 -0.39
N LEU A 16 -10.71 7.84 0.56
CA LEU A 16 -9.77 7.56 1.63
C LEU A 16 -10.14 6.29 2.39
N LYS A 17 -11.43 6.07 2.64
CA LYS A 17 -11.84 4.89 3.38
C LYS A 17 -11.50 3.61 2.61
N ASP A 18 -11.58 3.66 1.29
CA ASP A 18 -11.27 2.48 0.48
C ASP A 18 -9.77 2.21 0.48
N ALA A 19 -8.97 3.25 0.37
CA ALA A 19 -7.53 3.10 0.44
C ALA A 19 -7.11 2.56 1.79
N HIS A 20 -7.74 3.05 2.84
CA HIS A 20 -7.45 2.59 4.19
C HIS A 20 -7.79 1.11 4.34
N GLN A 21 -8.90 0.68 3.76
CA GLN A 21 -9.31 -0.71 3.84
C GLN A 21 -8.31 -1.62 3.13
N ILE A 22 -7.78 -1.16 2.01
CA ILE A 22 -6.77 -1.92 1.31
C ILE A 22 -5.53 -2.08 2.18
N ALA A 23 -5.12 -1.00 2.83
CA ALA A 23 -3.95 -1.05 3.70
C ALA A 23 -4.17 -2.01 4.85
N GLU A 24 -5.36 -2.00 5.43
CA GLU A 24 -5.65 -2.92 6.53
C GLU A 24 -5.64 -4.36 6.07
N ASN A 25 -6.16 -4.61 4.87
CA ASN A 25 -6.17 -5.97 4.34
C ASN A 25 -4.74 -6.48 4.13
N VAL A 26 -3.87 -5.63 3.63
CA VAL A 26 -2.48 -6.00 3.44
C VAL A 26 -1.81 -6.27 4.79
N HIS A 27 -2.05 -5.39 5.74
CA HIS A 27 -1.47 -5.52 7.06
C HIS A 27 -1.89 -6.84 7.72
N ASP A 28 -3.19 -7.13 7.69
CA ASP A 28 -3.71 -8.33 8.31
C ASP A 28 -3.16 -9.57 7.63
N LYS A 29 -3.08 -9.54 6.31
CA LYS A 29 -2.59 -10.69 5.56
C LYS A 29 -1.14 -10.99 5.90
N LEU A 30 -0.34 -9.94 6.02
CA LEU A 30 1.06 -10.12 6.37
C LEU A 30 1.22 -10.67 7.77
N GLU A 31 0.44 -10.15 8.71
CA GLU A 31 0.53 -10.64 10.08
C GLU A 31 0.07 -12.07 10.20
N GLN A 32 -0.92 -12.46 9.43
CA GLN A 32 -1.40 -13.83 9.44
C GLN A 32 -0.41 -14.78 8.80
N SER A 33 0.29 -14.30 7.78
CA SER A 33 1.19 -15.17 7.01
C SER A 33 2.54 -15.34 7.67
N PHE A 34 2.97 -14.36 8.46
CA PHE A 34 4.31 -14.39 9.03
C PHE A 34 4.23 -14.07 10.51
N ARG A 35 4.19 -15.12 11.30
CA ARG A 35 4.02 -14.96 12.73
C ARG A 35 5.21 -14.32 13.42
N GLU A 36 6.36 -14.35 12.77
CA GLU A 36 7.56 -13.77 13.34
C GLU A 36 7.57 -12.26 13.27
N ILE A 37 6.65 -11.66 12.54
CA ILE A 37 6.61 -10.22 12.41
C ILE A 37 6.21 -9.62 13.74
N LYS A 38 7.12 -8.85 14.31
CA LYS A 38 6.85 -8.14 15.54
C LYS A 38 6.00 -6.91 15.27
N HIS A 39 6.25 -6.25 14.16
CA HIS A 39 5.58 -5.03 13.83
C HIS A 39 5.55 -4.90 12.33
N CYS A 40 4.41 -4.51 11.82
CA CYS A 40 4.24 -4.32 10.38
C CYS A 40 3.64 -2.96 10.15
N MET A 41 4.27 -2.17 9.32
CA MET A 41 3.77 -0.86 8.96
C MET A 41 3.52 -0.81 7.46
N VAL A 42 2.34 -0.36 7.09
CA VAL A 42 1.97 -0.28 5.68
C VAL A 42 1.83 1.18 5.31
N HIS A 43 2.61 1.60 4.34
CA HIS A 43 2.56 2.96 3.82
C HIS A 43 1.77 2.96 2.53
N VAL A 44 0.84 3.88 2.42
CA VAL A 44 -0.01 3.97 1.25
C VAL A 44 0.42 5.18 0.45
N ASN A 45 0.83 4.92 -0.78
CA ASN A 45 1.24 6.00 -1.69
C ASN A 45 0.22 6.09 -2.80
N PRO A 46 -0.34 7.27 -3.03
CA PRO A 46 -1.26 7.43 -4.14
C PRO A 46 -0.50 7.49 -5.46
N PHE A 47 -1.11 6.96 -6.49
CA PHE A 47 -0.61 7.24 -7.81
C PHE A 47 -1.79 7.63 -8.69
N THR A 48 -1.50 8.41 -9.71
CA THR A 48 -2.51 8.85 -10.64
C THR A 48 -2.32 8.10 -11.93
N PRO A 49 -3.27 7.23 -12.30
CA PRO A 49 -3.16 6.55 -13.58
C PRO A 49 -3.14 7.60 -14.68
N GLN A 50 -2.13 7.53 -15.50
CA GLN A 50 -2.00 8.49 -16.60
C GLN A 50 -1.83 7.76 -17.88
N PRO A 51 -2.37 8.31 -18.96
CA PRO A 51 -2.01 7.78 -20.25
C PRO A 51 -0.51 7.92 -20.44
N VAL A 52 -0.02 7.25 -21.45
CA VAL A 52 1.40 7.30 -21.74
C VAL A 52 1.86 8.75 -21.66
N PRO A 53 2.88 9.01 -20.85
CA PRO A 53 3.35 10.38 -20.73
C PRO A 53 3.80 10.87 -22.08
N GLU A 54 3.42 12.11 -22.35
CA GLU A 54 3.82 12.69 -23.60
C GLU A 54 5.31 12.94 -23.58
N PRO A 55 5.97 12.63 -24.67
CA PRO A 55 7.38 12.93 -24.73
C PRO A 55 7.55 14.42 -24.56
N CYS A 56 8.41 14.77 -23.68
CA CYS A 56 8.74 16.16 -23.49
C CYS A 56 9.44 16.66 -24.72
N MET A 57 8.86 17.61 -25.32
CA MET A 57 9.47 18.15 -26.51
C MET A 57 10.42 19.24 -26.16
#